data_1d358a61dc4b08264ee3ec78728f3dc7
#
_entry.id   1d358a61dc4b08264ee3ec78728f3dc7
#
_cell.length_a   1.000
_cell.length_b   1.000
_cell.length_c   1.000
_cell.angle_alpha   90.00
_cell.angle_beta   90.00
_cell.angle_gamma   90.00
#
_symmetry.space_group_name_H-M   'P 1'
#
loop_
_entity.id
_entity.type
_entity.pdbx_description
1 polymer ?
#
loop_
_entity_poly.entity_id
_entity_poly.type
_entity_poly.pdbx_seq_one_letter_code
_entity_poly.pdbx_strand_id
1 'polypeptide(L)'
;VTPLRTPRSVVSRRGALFGAAGAIPAALLATGTRPAAASGRSSPAPADTARTVTDAGVARLQDAVAATDAGAVLVVTRHWALSEPLRIDRAMTIRFVGGSLSTTRDIDLVVVAASDVTIIDAVLRGSGADHSGLGRGVHVVGTVTRPFRDVRILGADIRDFSHDGVLLDHCAAFTVADCVIADVGYAGVLMFSCIDGTVRGNRIARVTQPAPYLNSYGIEAVRVTTTGLLGAPRSARIVIADNHVSDVPAWEGIDTHGGQSIAILRNLVENCRVGIAIVPSKDEANAGATKYAPLDCSVIDNVVRRTTSGPGSGIVIRGAGETVGDPAERANGIVLRNTVTGYGDGDRDGAVLVYLTRHLIVAHNHCPGGVRRGLSLYHSNDGITLVGNRIAGLRRQGTATSVAIDVRATENRGHLVGNRYEGSVESGAVYGVLCRQTANDLVLVDNDWAAATTAVVAGAGAVLRVREG
;
A
#
# COMPACT_ATOMS: atom_id res chain seq x y z
N VAL A 1 -44.12 17.57 12.61
CA VAL A 1 -43.64 16.28 12.13
C VAL A 1 -42.30 16.54 11.44
N THR A 2 -41.22 16.20 12.12
CA THR A 2 -39.83 16.37 11.63
C THR A 2 -39.45 15.11 10.83
N PRO A 3 -38.86 15.20 9.64
CA PRO A 3 -38.45 14.01 8.89
C PRO A 3 -37.19 13.40 9.50
N LEU A 4 -37.27 12.12 9.82
CA LEU A 4 -36.19 11.26 10.25
C LEU A 4 -35.11 11.14 9.11
N ARG A 5 -33.87 11.46 9.40
CA ARG A 5 -32.75 11.13 8.58
C ARG A 5 -32.54 9.61 8.58
N THR A 6 -32.63 9.01 7.42
CA THR A 6 -32.24 7.61 7.22
C THR A 6 -30.73 7.45 7.42
N PRO A 7 -30.28 6.44 8.17
CA PRO A 7 -28.85 6.16 8.29
C PRO A 7 -28.31 5.63 6.95
N ARG A 8 -27.20 6.19 6.48
CA ARG A 8 -26.44 5.63 5.35
C ARG A 8 -25.98 4.23 5.72
N SER A 9 -26.39 3.26 4.93
CA SER A 9 -26.00 1.86 5.07
C SER A 9 -24.48 1.72 4.96
N VAL A 10 -23.86 1.34 6.06
CA VAL A 10 -22.48 0.85 6.09
C VAL A 10 -22.48 -0.52 5.44
N VAL A 11 -22.01 -0.62 4.21
CA VAL A 11 -21.85 -1.88 3.50
C VAL A 11 -20.66 -2.62 4.11
N SER A 12 -20.96 -3.63 4.92
CA SER A 12 -19.98 -4.58 5.45
C SER A 12 -19.25 -5.28 4.30
N ARG A 13 -17.93 -5.14 4.22
CA ARG A 13 -17.07 -5.88 3.29
C ARG A 13 -16.91 -7.35 3.73
N ARG A 14 -17.99 -8.12 3.77
CA ARG A 14 -17.94 -9.57 3.84
C ARG A 14 -18.40 -10.14 2.51
N GLY A 15 -17.51 -10.77 1.81
CA GLY A 15 -17.86 -11.68 0.72
C GLY A 15 -17.15 -11.47 -0.59
N ALA A 16 -16.75 -12.58 -1.09
CA ALA A 16 -16.46 -12.96 -2.47
C ALA A 16 -15.16 -12.49 -3.10
N LEU A 17 -14.36 -13.48 -3.29
CA LEU A 17 -13.10 -13.57 -4.00
C LEU A 17 -13.19 -14.69 -5.02
N PHE A 18 -13.31 -14.42 -6.31
CA PHE A 18 -13.09 -15.44 -7.36
C PHE A 18 -12.85 -14.89 -8.78
N GLY A 19 -12.00 -15.44 -9.53
CA GLY A 19 -11.63 -15.94 -10.79
C GLY A 19 -10.95 -15.17 -11.89
N ALA A 20 -10.16 -15.47 -12.69
CA ALA A 20 -9.22 -16.21 -13.55
C ALA A 20 -8.58 -15.41 -14.75
N ALA A 21 -7.70 -15.72 -15.46
CA ALA A 21 -6.43 -16.31 -15.89
C ALA A 21 -5.85 -15.89 -17.29
N GLY A 22 -4.60 -16.05 -17.61
CA GLY A 22 -3.86 -16.38 -18.81
C GLY A 22 -2.63 -15.68 -19.39
N ALA A 23 -1.74 -16.22 -19.87
CA ALA A 23 -0.41 -16.69 -20.31
C ALA A 23 0.57 -15.79 -21.12
N ILE A 24 1.89 -16.11 -21.09
CA ILE A 24 3.05 -15.37 -21.60
C ILE A 24 4.14 -16.17 -22.25
N PRO A 25 5.01 -15.62 -23.10
CA PRO A 25 6.27 -16.23 -23.51
C PRO A 25 7.49 -15.80 -22.71
N ALA A 26 8.40 -16.75 -22.48
CA ALA A 26 9.70 -16.56 -21.86
C ALA A 26 10.68 -15.87 -22.83
N ALA A 27 11.05 -14.63 -22.54
CA ALA A 27 12.29 -14.02 -23.05
C ALA A 27 12.54 -12.70 -22.34
N LEU A 28 13.19 -12.71 -21.16
CA LEU A 28 13.94 -11.56 -20.62
C LEU A 28 14.79 -11.98 -19.39
N LEU A 29 15.79 -12.83 -19.64
CA LEU A 29 16.88 -13.05 -18.68
C LEU A 29 18.19 -12.79 -19.39
N ALA A 30 18.45 -11.57 -19.79
CA ALA A 30 19.80 -11.06 -20.08
C ALA A 30 19.70 -9.57 -20.37
N THR A 31 19.97 -8.78 -19.41
CA THR A 31 20.80 -7.56 -19.42
C THR A 31 20.47 -6.78 -18.15
N GLY A 32 21.44 -6.77 -17.23
CA GLY A 32 21.36 -5.95 -16.03
C GLY A 32 21.54 -4.47 -16.37
N THR A 33 20.56 -3.87 -16.98
CA THR A 33 20.42 -2.43 -16.92
C THR A 33 19.76 -2.12 -15.58
N ARG A 34 20.55 -1.61 -14.62
CA ARG A 34 20.01 -0.83 -13.52
C ARG A 34 18.93 0.06 -14.12
N PRO A 35 17.69 0.09 -13.53
CA PRO A 35 16.80 1.18 -13.84
C PRO A 35 17.61 2.44 -13.59
N ALA A 36 17.76 3.28 -14.60
CA ALA A 36 18.41 4.55 -14.44
C ALA A 36 17.73 5.20 -13.26
N ALA A 37 18.45 5.36 -12.17
CA ALA A 37 18.03 6.21 -11.09
C ALA A 37 17.61 7.48 -11.80
N ALA A 38 16.32 7.83 -11.68
CA ALA A 38 15.84 9.07 -12.24
C ALA A 38 16.86 10.08 -11.80
N SER A 39 17.62 10.61 -12.76
CA SER A 39 18.70 11.53 -12.48
C SER A 39 18.00 12.68 -11.78
N GLY A 40 18.08 12.64 -10.45
CA GLY A 40 17.56 13.69 -9.62
C GLY A 40 18.22 14.95 -10.14
N ARG A 41 17.49 15.72 -10.93
CA ARG A 41 17.79 17.14 -10.97
C ARG A 41 17.72 17.52 -9.49
N SER A 42 18.89 17.64 -8.88
CA SER A 42 19.03 18.34 -7.63
C SER A 42 18.31 19.65 -7.87
N SER A 43 17.10 19.79 -7.34
CA SER A 43 16.47 21.09 -7.28
C SER A 43 17.54 22.01 -6.70
N PRO A 44 17.88 23.11 -7.35
CA PRO A 44 18.83 24.04 -6.77
C PRO A 44 18.38 24.29 -5.34
N ALA A 45 19.30 24.23 -4.40
CA ALA A 45 19.05 24.70 -3.05
C ALA A 45 18.36 26.07 -3.19
N PRO A 46 17.28 26.36 -2.43
CA PRO A 46 16.58 27.63 -2.53
C PRO A 46 17.65 28.72 -2.47
N ALA A 47 17.68 29.55 -3.50
CA ALA A 47 18.65 30.62 -3.58
C ALA A 47 18.57 31.43 -2.28
N ASP A 48 19.72 31.69 -1.67
CA ASP A 48 19.89 32.28 -0.33
C ASP A 48 19.33 33.72 -0.22
N THR A 49 18.43 34.12 -1.12
CA THR A 49 17.81 35.44 -1.25
C THR A 49 16.30 35.45 -0.99
N ALA A 50 15.67 34.30 -0.64
CA ALA A 50 14.24 34.29 -0.33
C ALA A 50 13.97 35.13 0.92
N ARG A 51 13.10 36.13 0.80
CA ARG A 51 12.69 36.97 1.95
C ARG A 51 12.12 36.07 3.06
N THR A 52 12.70 36.20 4.25
CA THR A 52 12.23 35.47 5.42
C THR A 52 11.31 36.35 6.26
N VAL A 53 10.14 35.84 6.58
CA VAL A 53 9.16 36.44 7.49
C VAL A 53 9.06 35.54 8.74
N THR A 54 8.79 36.11 9.90
CA THR A 54 8.54 35.33 11.11
C THR A 54 7.11 35.56 11.62
N ASP A 55 6.63 34.64 12.45
CA ASP A 55 5.34 34.78 13.14
C ASP A 55 5.40 35.72 14.36
N ALA A 56 6.48 36.46 14.53
CA ALA A 56 6.64 37.42 15.62
C ALA A 56 5.72 38.63 15.46
N GLY A 57 5.06 39.03 16.54
CA GLY A 57 4.22 40.23 16.58
C GLY A 57 2.85 40.12 15.89
N VAL A 58 2.51 39.01 15.21
CA VAL A 58 1.15 38.81 14.66
C VAL A 58 0.18 38.29 15.71
N ALA A 59 -1.09 38.66 15.59
CA ALA A 59 -2.15 38.17 16.45
C ALA A 59 -2.66 36.78 16.02
N ARG A 60 -2.61 36.47 14.73
CA ARG A 60 -3.04 35.21 14.13
C ARG A 60 -1.97 34.71 13.16
N LEU A 61 -1.71 33.40 13.17
CA LEU A 61 -0.75 32.81 12.21
C LEU A 61 -1.19 32.99 10.74
N GLN A 62 -2.49 33.00 10.47
CA GLN A 62 -3.01 33.26 9.12
C GLN A 62 -2.62 34.65 8.60
N ASP A 63 -2.44 35.64 9.47
CA ASP A 63 -1.99 36.97 9.10
C ASP A 63 -0.51 36.96 8.66
N ALA A 64 0.32 36.15 9.32
CA ALA A 64 1.70 35.92 8.90
C ALA A 64 1.78 35.22 7.53
N VAL A 65 0.93 34.22 7.29
CA VAL A 65 0.81 33.56 5.97
C VAL A 65 0.40 34.58 4.92
N ALA A 66 -0.60 35.43 5.21
CA ALA A 66 -1.08 36.47 4.29
C ALA A 66 -0.02 37.54 3.98
N ALA A 67 0.83 37.88 4.94
CA ALA A 67 1.91 38.86 4.80
C ALA A 67 3.19 38.29 4.14
N THR A 68 3.26 36.98 3.95
CA THR A 68 4.41 36.31 3.31
C THR A 68 4.25 36.31 1.81
N ASP A 69 5.19 36.89 1.08
CA ASP A 69 5.17 36.95 -0.38
C ASP A 69 5.28 35.55 -1.02
N ALA A 70 4.81 35.41 -2.25
CA ALA A 70 4.96 34.19 -3.00
C ALA A 70 6.45 33.84 -3.20
N GLY A 71 6.80 32.56 -2.94
CA GLY A 71 8.18 32.06 -2.97
C GLY A 71 9.03 32.39 -1.74
N ALA A 72 8.50 33.17 -0.78
CA ALA A 72 9.22 33.50 0.44
C ALA A 72 9.11 32.38 1.51
N VAL A 73 9.86 32.56 2.59
CA VAL A 73 9.92 31.62 3.73
C VAL A 73 9.21 32.25 4.94
N LEU A 74 8.19 31.57 5.45
CA LEU A 74 7.61 31.86 6.76
C LEU A 74 8.27 30.95 7.80
N VAL A 75 8.86 31.53 8.84
CA VAL A 75 9.40 30.78 10.00
C VAL A 75 8.43 30.85 11.15
N VAL A 76 7.93 29.72 11.58
CA VAL A 76 7.03 29.56 12.74
C VAL A 76 7.86 29.24 13.98
N THR A 77 7.85 30.14 14.95
CA THR A 77 8.67 30.02 16.17
C THR A 77 7.84 29.85 17.44
N ARG A 78 6.51 30.02 17.35
CA ARG A 78 5.58 29.96 18.47
C ARG A 78 4.68 28.74 18.41
N HIS A 79 4.07 28.40 19.52
CA HIS A 79 3.00 27.42 19.58
C HIS A 79 1.66 28.09 19.30
N TRP A 80 0.90 27.57 18.34
CA TRP A 80 -0.38 28.08 17.93
C TRP A 80 -1.47 27.04 18.14
N ALA A 81 -2.48 27.39 18.98
CA ALA A 81 -3.73 26.64 19.08
C ALA A 81 -4.73 27.22 18.05
N LEU A 82 -5.14 26.40 17.09
CA LEU A 82 -6.01 26.83 15.99
C LEU A 82 -7.43 26.30 16.19
N SER A 83 -8.43 27.14 15.97
CA SER A 83 -9.84 26.75 15.91
C SER A 83 -10.36 26.63 14.49
N GLU A 84 -9.56 27.04 13.50
CA GLU A 84 -9.82 26.98 12.05
C GLU A 84 -8.55 26.55 11.33
N PRO A 85 -8.67 25.96 10.12
CA PRO A 85 -7.49 25.55 9.33
C PRO A 85 -6.54 26.70 9.02
N LEU A 86 -5.24 26.45 9.13
CA LEU A 86 -4.23 27.30 8.53
C LEU A 86 -4.25 27.06 7.01
N ARG A 87 -4.66 28.05 6.24
CA ARG A 87 -4.77 27.93 4.78
C ARG A 87 -3.58 28.55 4.06
N ILE A 88 -2.95 27.75 3.19
CA ILE A 88 -1.83 28.16 2.33
C ILE A 88 -2.34 28.20 0.89
N ASP A 89 -2.51 29.41 0.34
CA ASP A 89 -3.14 29.64 -0.97
C ASP A 89 -2.16 30.16 -2.04
N ARG A 90 -0.86 30.17 -1.74
CA ARG A 90 0.22 30.61 -2.65
C ARG A 90 1.49 29.80 -2.43
N ALA A 91 2.39 29.84 -3.41
CA ALA A 91 3.71 29.24 -3.34
C ALA A 91 4.50 29.83 -2.17
N MET A 92 4.99 29.01 -1.24
CA MET A 92 5.83 29.43 -0.12
C MET A 92 6.49 28.26 0.59
N THR A 93 7.49 28.55 1.38
CA THR A 93 8.03 27.60 2.37
C THR A 93 7.58 28.00 3.76
N ILE A 94 7.02 27.05 4.52
CA ILE A 94 6.77 27.22 5.95
C ILE A 94 7.74 26.31 6.71
N ARG A 95 8.61 26.91 7.52
CA ARG A 95 9.59 26.19 8.34
C ARG A 95 9.28 26.39 9.80
N PHE A 96 9.23 25.31 10.55
CA PHE A 96 9.04 25.35 12.00
C PHE A 96 10.41 25.33 12.71
N VAL A 97 10.63 26.28 13.58
CA VAL A 97 11.85 26.39 14.40
C VAL A 97 11.43 26.56 15.86
N GLY A 98 11.19 25.43 16.52
CA GLY A 98 10.67 25.40 17.89
C GLY A 98 9.17 25.72 18.01
N GLY A 99 8.50 26.10 16.91
CA GLY A 99 7.06 26.31 16.89
C GLY A 99 6.25 25.03 16.66
N SER A 100 4.93 25.11 16.90
CA SER A 100 4.00 24.02 16.62
C SER A 100 2.59 24.51 16.34
N LEU A 101 1.75 23.64 15.73
CA LEU A 101 0.32 23.86 15.63
C LEU A 101 -0.43 22.77 16.37
N SER A 102 -1.51 23.16 17.04
CA SER A 102 -2.41 22.22 17.68
C SER A 102 -3.87 22.64 17.50
N THR A 103 -4.78 21.70 17.67
CA THR A 103 -6.22 21.96 17.70
C THR A 103 -6.93 21.02 18.68
N THR A 104 -7.99 21.50 19.29
CA THR A 104 -8.93 20.67 20.06
C THR A 104 -10.20 20.37 19.27
N ARG A 105 -10.26 20.80 18.00
CA ARG A 105 -11.40 20.58 17.10
C ARG A 105 -11.07 19.51 16.06
N ASP A 106 -12.07 18.80 15.60
CA ASP A 106 -11.96 17.85 14.49
C ASP A 106 -11.97 18.60 13.15
N ILE A 107 -10.79 19.11 12.76
CA ILE A 107 -10.59 19.91 11.54
C ILE A 107 -9.31 19.50 10.82
N ASP A 108 -9.21 19.83 9.53
CA ASP A 108 -7.94 19.85 8.82
C ASP A 108 -7.06 20.98 9.38
N LEU A 109 -5.92 20.64 9.99
CA LEU A 109 -5.11 21.65 10.68
C LEU A 109 -4.35 22.56 9.71
N VAL A 110 -3.80 21.98 8.63
CA VAL A 110 -3.14 22.73 7.56
C VAL A 110 -3.77 22.36 6.21
N VAL A 111 -4.30 23.35 5.50
CA VAL A 111 -4.89 23.19 4.17
C VAL A 111 -3.99 23.83 3.12
N VAL A 112 -3.46 23.03 2.20
CA VAL A 112 -2.62 23.51 1.08
C VAL A 112 -3.50 23.61 -0.16
N ALA A 113 -3.68 24.83 -0.67
CA ALA A 113 -4.51 25.17 -1.84
C ALA A 113 -3.70 25.85 -2.95
N ALA A 114 -2.40 25.55 -3.04
CA ALA A 114 -1.47 26.08 -4.04
C ALA A 114 -0.40 25.06 -4.42
N SER A 115 0.23 25.26 -5.55
CA SER A 115 1.48 24.61 -5.97
C SER A 115 2.71 25.25 -5.32
N ASP A 116 3.85 24.55 -5.43
CA ASP A 116 5.15 25.04 -4.96
C ASP A 116 5.15 25.39 -3.45
N VAL A 117 4.49 24.55 -2.67
CA VAL A 117 4.44 24.70 -1.20
C VAL A 117 5.38 23.67 -0.55
N THR A 118 6.24 24.16 0.34
CA THR A 118 7.10 23.29 1.16
C THR A 118 6.82 23.52 2.64
N ILE A 119 6.51 22.44 3.38
CA ILE A 119 6.34 22.44 4.84
C ILE A 119 7.52 21.66 5.44
N ILE A 120 8.27 22.28 6.34
CA ILE A 120 9.50 21.73 6.90
C ILE A 120 9.41 21.69 8.43
N ASP A 121 9.75 20.52 9.02
CA ASP A 121 9.88 20.27 10.45
C ASP A 121 8.64 20.64 11.28
N ALA A 122 7.46 20.52 10.66
CA ALA A 122 6.20 20.87 11.30
C ALA A 122 5.87 19.92 12.46
N VAL A 123 5.50 20.48 13.60
CA VAL A 123 4.96 19.75 14.75
C VAL A 123 3.45 20.00 14.81
N LEU A 124 2.65 19.00 14.39
CA LEU A 124 1.19 19.11 14.28
C LEU A 124 0.52 18.15 15.27
N ARG A 125 -0.43 18.67 16.05
CA ARG A 125 -1.21 17.90 17.03
C ARG A 125 -2.70 18.09 16.78
N GLY A 126 -3.39 16.99 16.56
CA GLY A 126 -4.83 16.95 16.38
C GLY A 126 -5.61 17.05 17.68
N SER A 127 -6.90 16.78 17.61
CA SER A 127 -7.82 16.88 18.73
C SER A 127 -7.66 15.77 19.78
N GLY A 128 -6.92 14.71 19.49
CA GLY A 128 -6.83 13.51 20.33
C GLY A 128 -8.17 12.77 20.47
N ALA A 129 -9.17 13.10 19.62
CA ALA A 129 -10.49 12.51 19.67
C ALA A 129 -10.49 11.04 19.24
N ASP A 130 -11.65 10.41 19.38
CA ASP A 130 -11.91 9.12 18.77
C ASP A 130 -11.63 9.20 17.26
N HIS A 131 -10.93 8.23 16.71
CA HIS A 131 -10.53 8.20 15.30
C HIS A 131 -11.72 7.96 14.33
N SER A 132 -12.87 8.54 14.60
CA SER A 132 -14.11 8.47 13.81
C SER A 132 -14.43 9.76 13.05
N GLY A 133 -13.69 10.84 13.30
CA GLY A 133 -13.86 12.14 12.67
C GLY A 133 -13.22 12.25 11.29
N LEU A 134 -13.06 13.47 10.82
CA LEU A 134 -12.50 13.80 9.50
C LEU A 134 -11.28 14.73 9.58
N GLY A 135 -10.79 15.04 10.78
CA GLY A 135 -9.67 15.95 11.00
C GLY A 135 -8.34 15.36 10.50
N ARG A 136 -7.56 16.18 9.79
CA ARG A 136 -6.28 15.81 9.18
C ARG A 136 -5.15 16.73 9.60
N GLY A 137 -3.93 16.19 9.60
CA GLY A 137 -2.75 17.01 9.86
C GLY A 137 -2.46 17.98 8.73
N VAL A 138 -2.27 17.47 7.52
CA VAL A 138 -2.09 18.26 6.30
C VAL A 138 -3.03 17.74 5.21
N HIS A 139 -3.76 18.66 4.58
CA HIS A 139 -4.65 18.34 3.45
C HIS A 139 -4.31 19.21 2.23
N VAL A 140 -3.85 18.60 1.15
CA VAL A 140 -3.66 19.24 -0.16
C VAL A 140 -4.95 19.09 -0.96
N VAL A 141 -5.65 20.20 -1.23
CA VAL A 141 -7.01 20.21 -1.76
C VAL A 141 -7.06 20.43 -3.29
N GLY A 142 -6.35 19.61 -4.06
CA GLY A 142 -6.41 19.63 -5.51
C GLY A 142 -7.71 19.04 -6.08
N THR A 143 -7.92 19.21 -7.38
CA THR A 143 -9.02 18.58 -8.11
C THR A 143 -8.52 18.11 -9.48
N VAL A 144 -9.30 17.28 -10.17
CA VAL A 144 -8.94 16.81 -11.52
C VAL A 144 -8.73 17.96 -12.51
N THR A 145 -9.45 19.07 -12.36
CA THR A 145 -9.32 20.26 -13.22
C THR A 145 -8.28 21.28 -12.72
N ARG A 146 -7.89 21.17 -11.45
CA ARG A 146 -6.89 22.03 -10.81
C ARG A 146 -5.99 21.20 -9.89
N PRO A 147 -5.14 20.35 -10.44
CA PRO A 147 -4.17 19.61 -9.63
C PRO A 147 -3.08 20.56 -9.12
N PHE A 148 -2.63 20.37 -7.89
CA PHE A 148 -1.46 21.07 -7.37
C PHE A 148 -0.18 20.31 -7.66
N ARG A 149 0.95 21.01 -7.69
CA ARG A 149 2.26 20.46 -8.03
C ARG A 149 3.32 20.91 -7.05
N ASP A 150 4.40 20.14 -6.98
CA ASP A 150 5.59 20.48 -6.18
C ASP A 150 5.27 20.79 -4.72
N VAL A 151 4.38 19.99 -4.12
CA VAL A 151 4.09 20.05 -2.69
C VAL A 151 5.03 19.13 -1.94
N ARG A 152 5.73 19.65 -0.93
CA ARG A 152 6.69 18.90 -0.11
C ARG A 152 6.37 19.03 1.36
N ILE A 153 6.32 17.89 2.05
CA ILE A 153 6.13 17.78 3.49
C ILE A 153 7.34 17.01 4.02
N LEU A 154 8.21 17.68 4.75
CA LEU A 154 9.53 17.19 5.11
C LEU A 154 9.76 17.28 6.62
N GLY A 155 10.18 16.18 7.27
CA GLY A 155 10.56 16.14 8.68
C GLY A 155 9.42 16.42 9.68
N ALA A 156 8.16 16.32 9.26
CA ALA A 156 7.03 16.66 10.11
C ALA A 156 6.74 15.58 11.17
N ASP A 157 6.34 16.00 12.38
CA ASP A 157 5.79 15.17 13.46
C ASP A 157 4.28 15.44 13.56
N ILE A 158 3.45 14.50 13.09
CA ILE A 158 2.00 14.62 12.92
C ILE A 158 1.30 13.56 13.76
N ARG A 159 0.50 13.97 14.76
CA ARG A 159 -0.15 13.03 15.69
C ARG A 159 -1.55 13.45 16.10
N ASP A 160 -2.30 12.45 16.57
CA ASP A 160 -3.59 12.61 17.26
C ASP A 160 -4.69 13.18 16.35
N PHE A 161 -4.68 12.82 15.06
CA PHE A 161 -5.74 13.20 14.12
C PHE A 161 -6.78 12.10 13.96
N SER A 162 -8.05 12.49 13.88
CA SER A 162 -9.16 11.56 13.80
C SER A 162 -9.26 10.83 12.46
N HIS A 163 -8.65 11.36 11.39
CA HIS A 163 -8.66 10.75 10.07
C HIS A 163 -7.25 10.53 9.52
N ASP A 164 -6.65 11.47 8.80
CA ASP A 164 -5.37 11.26 8.14
C ASP A 164 -4.23 12.08 8.78
N GLY A 165 -3.02 11.54 8.74
CA GLY A 165 -1.84 12.36 8.97
C GLY A 165 -1.62 13.34 7.83
N VAL A 166 -1.55 12.84 6.60
CA VAL A 166 -1.41 13.62 5.36
C VAL A 166 -2.40 13.10 4.32
N LEU A 167 -3.23 13.97 3.78
CA LEU A 167 -4.04 13.72 2.58
C LEU A 167 -3.54 14.58 1.41
N LEU A 168 -3.22 13.93 0.29
CA LEU A 168 -2.93 14.55 -0.98
C LEU A 168 -4.08 14.24 -1.95
N ASP A 169 -4.82 15.26 -2.37
CA ASP A 169 -5.89 15.10 -3.34
C ASP A 169 -5.49 15.76 -4.67
N HIS A 170 -5.45 14.98 -5.76
CA HIS A 170 -5.03 15.40 -7.10
C HIS A 170 -3.71 16.21 -7.09
N CYS A 171 -2.66 15.64 -6.53
CA CYS A 171 -1.34 16.26 -6.44
C CYS A 171 -0.34 15.59 -7.39
N ALA A 172 0.53 16.38 -8.01
CA ALA A 172 1.58 15.89 -8.89
C ALA A 172 2.96 16.38 -8.44
N ALA A 173 4.01 15.59 -8.73
CA ALA A 173 5.40 15.92 -8.35
C ALA A 173 5.54 16.23 -6.85
N PHE A 174 4.92 15.45 -5.99
CA PHE A 174 4.93 15.67 -4.54
C PHE A 174 6.01 14.85 -3.82
N THR A 175 6.32 15.28 -2.60
CA THR A 175 7.19 14.53 -1.68
C THR A 175 6.65 14.57 -0.25
N VAL A 176 6.49 13.40 0.37
CA VAL A 176 6.29 13.26 1.83
C VAL A 176 7.49 12.47 2.35
N ALA A 177 8.37 13.12 3.11
CA ALA A 177 9.62 12.48 3.48
C ALA A 177 10.06 12.77 4.92
N ASP A 178 10.67 11.73 5.50
CA ASP A 178 11.34 11.80 6.81
C ASP A 178 10.40 12.26 7.94
N CYS A 179 9.09 11.99 7.79
CA CYS A 179 8.05 12.37 8.76
C CYS A 179 7.81 11.25 9.79
N VAL A 180 7.35 11.65 10.96
CA VAL A 180 6.79 10.77 11.99
C VAL A 180 5.29 11.02 12.04
N ILE A 181 4.49 10.01 11.68
CA ILE A 181 3.03 10.09 11.67
C ILE A 181 2.48 8.98 12.56
N ALA A 182 1.68 9.33 13.56
CA ALA A 182 1.20 8.33 14.50
C ALA A 182 -0.14 8.72 15.14
N ASP A 183 -0.84 7.72 15.67
CA ASP A 183 -2.09 7.92 16.39
C ASP A 183 -3.13 8.66 15.53
N VAL A 184 -3.34 8.12 14.31
CA VAL A 184 -4.33 8.64 13.34
C VAL A 184 -5.37 7.58 13.00
N GLY A 185 -6.54 8.00 12.56
CA GLY A 185 -7.67 7.10 12.38
C GLY A 185 -7.62 6.30 11.08
N TYR A 186 -7.65 6.98 9.92
CA TYR A 186 -7.86 6.32 8.64
C TYR A 186 -6.56 6.02 7.90
N ALA A 187 -5.73 7.02 7.62
CA ALA A 187 -4.46 6.77 6.94
C ALA A 187 -3.29 7.62 7.47
N GLY A 188 -2.10 7.04 7.51
CA GLY A 188 -0.89 7.82 7.75
C GLY A 188 -0.64 8.80 6.60
N VAL A 189 -0.52 8.30 5.38
CA VAL A 189 -0.45 9.09 4.15
C VAL A 189 -1.45 8.55 3.13
N LEU A 190 -2.40 9.38 2.72
CA LEU A 190 -3.42 9.07 1.73
C LEU A 190 -3.22 9.91 0.47
N MET A 191 -3.26 9.26 -0.69
CA MET A 191 -3.05 9.88 -1.99
C MET A 191 -4.22 9.56 -2.93
N PHE A 192 -5.11 10.53 -3.17
CA PHE A 192 -6.20 10.41 -4.15
C PHE A 192 -5.80 10.95 -5.51
N SER A 193 -5.77 10.09 -6.52
CA SER A 193 -5.51 10.49 -7.92
C SER A 193 -4.22 11.31 -8.09
N CYS A 194 -3.18 10.93 -7.35
CA CYS A 194 -1.88 11.61 -7.35
C CYS A 194 -0.92 10.97 -8.34
N ILE A 195 0.00 11.76 -8.89
CA ILE A 195 0.98 11.28 -9.88
C ILE A 195 2.38 11.84 -9.64
N ASP A 196 3.40 11.08 -10.10
CA ASP A 196 4.81 11.51 -10.10
C ASP A 196 5.32 11.89 -8.70
N GLY A 197 5.01 11.08 -7.70
CA GLY A 197 5.29 11.40 -6.31
C GLY A 197 6.25 10.45 -5.59
N THR A 198 6.71 10.89 -4.42
CA THR A 198 7.57 10.09 -3.55
C THR A 198 7.11 10.18 -2.10
N VAL A 199 6.94 9.00 -1.47
CA VAL A 199 6.72 8.86 -0.02
C VAL A 199 7.88 8.03 0.53
N ARG A 200 8.80 8.64 1.28
CA ARG A 200 10.04 7.96 1.69
C ARG A 200 10.53 8.32 3.08
N GLY A 201 11.22 7.37 3.72
CA GLY A 201 11.90 7.61 5.00
C GLY A 201 10.94 7.91 6.16
N ASN A 202 9.63 7.71 5.99
CA ASN A 202 8.65 8.03 7.01
C ASN A 202 8.54 6.91 8.05
N ARG A 203 8.24 7.28 9.29
CA ARG A 203 7.84 6.37 10.35
C ARG A 203 6.36 6.56 10.65
N ILE A 204 5.53 5.56 10.30
CA ILE A 204 4.08 5.59 10.44
C ILE A 204 3.65 4.48 11.39
N ALA A 205 2.87 4.81 12.42
CA ALA A 205 2.50 3.83 13.43
C ALA A 205 1.14 4.11 14.08
N ARG A 206 0.47 3.04 14.54
CA ARG A 206 -0.80 3.09 15.26
C ARG A 206 -1.89 3.84 14.49
N VAL A 207 -2.16 3.31 13.28
CA VAL A 207 -3.26 3.80 12.45
C VAL A 207 -4.46 2.89 12.66
N THR A 208 -5.51 3.41 13.29
CA THR A 208 -6.68 2.59 13.62
C THR A 208 -7.95 3.40 13.78
N GLN A 209 -9.04 2.92 13.20
CA GLN A 209 -10.39 3.46 13.40
C GLN A 209 -11.18 2.59 14.38
N PRO A 210 -12.04 3.16 15.22
CA PRO A 210 -12.97 2.39 16.05
C PRO A 210 -14.10 1.77 15.20
N ALA A 211 -14.75 0.75 15.77
CA ALA A 211 -16.00 0.25 15.20
C ALA A 211 -17.05 1.38 15.11
N PRO A 212 -17.90 1.42 14.08
CA PRO A 212 -18.05 0.42 13.02
C PRO A 212 -17.14 0.62 11.80
N TYR A 213 -16.31 1.62 11.76
CA TYR A 213 -15.55 2.01 10.56
C TYR A 213 -14.44 1.04 10.22
N LEU A 214 -13.65 0.59 11.17
CA LEU A 214 -12.60 -0.48 11.06
C LEU A 214 -11.80 -0.48 9.76
N ASN A 215 -11.47 0.71 9.26
CA ASN A 215 -10.74 0.88 8.00
C ASN A 215 -9.47 1.69 8.31
N SER A 216 -8.29 1.14 8.07
CA SER A 216 -7.04 1.84 8.40
C SER A 216 -5.92 1.42 7.48
N TYR A 217 -5.10 2.39 7.07
CA TYR A 217 -4.01 2.22 6.11
C TYR A 217 -2.76 2.97 6.58
N GLY A 218 -1.61 2.36 6.45
CA GLY A 218 -0.37 3.10 6.74
C GLY A 218 -0.05 4.11 5.64
N ILE A 219 0.11 3.64 4.39
CA ILE A 219 0.29 4.47 3.20
C ILE A 219 -0.62 3.93 2.10
N GLU A 220 -1.50 4.78 1.57
CA GLU A 220 -2.50 4.37 0.58
C GLU A 220 -2.43 5.24 -0.69
N ALA A 221 -2.24 4.61 -1.87
CA ALA A 221 -2.27 5.29 -3.17
C ALA A 221 -3.47 4.82 -4.00
N VAL A 222 -4.52 5.63 -4.05
CA VAL A 222 -5.82 5.23 -4.58
C VAL A 222 -6.45 6.27 -5.50
N ARG A 223 -7.69 6.06 -5.86
CA ARG A 223 -8.58 6.99 -6.55
C ARG A 223 -9.90 7.11 -5.79
N VAL A 224 -10.57 8.22 -5.94
CA VAL A 224 -11.95 8.34 -5.48
C VAL A 224 -12.84 7.37 -6.25
N THR A 225 -13.68 6.61 -5.55
CA THR A 225 -14.46 5.52 -6.17
C THR A 225 -15.88 5.91 -6.58
N THR A 226 -16.25 7.17 -6.43
CA THR A 226 -17.59 7.68 -6.75
C THR A 226 -17.76 8.11 -8.21
N THR A 227 -16.67 8.22 -8.96
CA THR A 227 -16.64 8.59 -10.38
C THR A 227 -15.71 7.68 -11.17
N GLY A 228 -15.88 7.61 -12.50
CA GLY A 228 -14.98 6.87 -13.40
C GLY A 228 -13.60 7.54 -13.54
N LEU A 229 -12.71 6.92 -14.33
CA LEU A 229 -11.31 7.37 -14.50
C LEU A 229 -11.17 8.81 -15.06
N LEU A 230 -12.18 9.34 -15.75
CA LEU A 230 -12.15 10.72 -16.21
C LEU A 230 -12.31 11.73 -15.06
N GLY A 231 -13.11 11.41 -14.07
CA GLY A 231 -13.34 12.27 -12.90
C GLY A 231 -12.41 11.96 -11.71
N ALA A 232 -11.90 10.73 -11.65
CA ALA A 232 -10.94 10.30 -10.63
C ALA A 232 -9.90 9.37 -11.27
N PRO A 233 -8.84 9.90 -11.87
CA PRO A 233 -7.79 9.11 -12.50
C PRO A 233 -7.05 8.23 -11.48
N ARG A 234 -6.32 7.24 -11.98
CA ARG A 234 -5.46 6.39 -11.12
C ARG A 234 -4.38 7.24 -10.47
N SER A 235 -4.05 6.92 -9.23
CA SER A 235 -2.74 7.29 -8.69
C SER A 235 -1.67 6.54 -9.48
N ALA A 236 -0.62 7.25 -9.94
CA ALA A 236 0.35 6.65 -10.85
C ALA A 236 1.78 7.20 -10.70
N ARG A 237 2.77 6.36 -11.06
CA ARG A 237 4.20 6.69 -11.03
C ARG A 237 4.64 7.24 -9.67
N ILE A 238 4.27 6.52 -8.61
CA ILE A 238 4.60 6.88 -7.23
C ILE A 238 5.63 5.90 -6.70
N VAL A 239 6.63 6.41 -6.01
CA VAL A 239 7.63 5.62 -5.29
C VAL A 239 7.35 5.70 -3.79
N ILE A 240 7.08 4.55 -3.17
CA ILE A 240 6.91 4.39 -1.71
C ILE A 240 8.11 3.60 -1.21
N ALA A 241 9.10 4.27 -0.61
CA ALA A 241 10.38 3.64 -0.35
C ALA A 241 10.96 3.96 1.04
N ASP A 242 11.68 3.00 1.59
CA ASP A 242 12.47 3.19 2.82
C ASP A 242 11.62 3.66 4.02
N ASN A 243 10.29 3.37 4.03
CA ASN A 243 9.41 3.71 5.13
C ASN A 243 9.37 2.59 6.17
N HIS A 244 9.11 2.94 7.42
CA HIS A 244 8.74 2.02 8.48
C HIS A 244 7.27 2.22 8.84
N VAL A 245 6.43 1.24 8.51
CA VAL A 245 4.99 1.24 8.80
C VAL A 245 4.68 0.14 9.81
N SER A 246 4.03 0.49 10.93
CA SER A 246 3.71 -0.49 11.97
C SER A 246 2.32 -0.28 12.59
N ASP A 247 1.79 -1.38 13.13
CA ASP A 247 0.58 -1.36 13.95
C ASP A 247 -0.64 -0.77 13.24
N VAL A 248 -0.97 -1.39 12.08
CA VAL A 248 -2.20 -1.14 11.31
C VAL A 248 -3.09 -2.39 11.39
N PRO A 249 -3.81 -2.60 12.51
CA PRO A 249 -4.46 -3.88 12.79
C PRO A 249 -5.73 -4.12 11.99
N ALA A 250 -6.35 -3.08 11.41
CA ALA A 250 -7.61 -3.20 10.70
C ALA A 250 -7.43 -3.68 9.26
N TRP A 251 -6.46 -3.11 8.51
CA TRP A 251 -6.23 -3.42 7.10
C TRP A 251 -4.75 -3.41 6.70
N GLU A 252 -4.38 -2.63 5.69
CA GLU A 252 -3.12 -2.73 4.98
C GLU A 252 -2.05 -1.76 5.54
N GLY A 253 -0.81 -2.26 5.66
CA GLY A 253 0.33 -1.39 5.98
C GLY A 253 0.66 -0.44 4.85
N ILE A 254 0.87 -0.95 3.65
CA ILE A 254 1.08 -0.15 2.44
C ILE A 254 0.18 -0.71 1.34
N ASP A 255 -0.57 0.16 0.66
CA ASP A 255 -1.44 -0.35 -0.38
C ASP A 255 -1.60 0.58 -1.60
N THR A 256 -2.21 0.00 -2.65
CA THR A 256 -2.81 0.74 -3.74
C THR A 256 -4.08 0.07 -4.23
N HIS A 257 -5.14 0.86 -4.42
CA HIS A 257 -6.38 0.41 -5.04
C HIS A 257 -6.47 0.91 -6.49
N GLY A 258 -6.07 0.03 -7.43
CA GLY A 258 -6.11 0.31 -8.85
C GLY A 258 -5.07 1.32 -9.33
N GLY A 259 -3.96 1.48 -8.63
CA GLY A 259 -2.85 2.34 -9.05
C GLY A 259 -2.11 1.81 -10.28
N GLN A 260 -1.30 2.66 -10.90
CA GLN A 260 -0.48 2.30 -12.05
C GLN A 260 0.97 2.70 -11.86
N SER A 261 1.90 1.79 -12.14
CA SER A 261 3.35 2.03 -11.98
C SER A 261 3.72 2.50 -10.56
N ILE A 262 3.12 1.87 -9.54
CA ILE A 262 3.45 2.11 -8.15
C ILE A 262 4.63 1.21 -7.75
N ALA A 263 5.70 1.83 -7.25
CA ALA A 263 6.89 1.13 -6.80
C ALA A 263 7.00 1.16 -5.26
N ILE A 264 6.87 -0.01 -4.63
CA ILE A 264 6.97 -0.18 -3.17
C ILE A 264 8.31 -0.86 -2.88
N LEU A 265 9.28 -0.11 -2.35
CA LEU A 265 10.69 -0.50 -2.33
C LEU A 265 11.30 -0.38 -0.94
N ARG A 266 11.98 -1.42 -0.45
CA ARG A 266 12.80 -1.40 0.78
C ARG A 266 12.07 -0.87 2.02
N ASN A 267 10.76 -1.10 2.12
CA ASN A 267 10.02 -0.71 3.31
C ASN A 267 10.11 -1.81 4.38
N LEU A 268 10.03 -1.40 5.64
CA LEU A 268 9.77 -2.27 6.78
C LEU A 268 8.29 -2.14 7.16
N VAL A 269 7.54 -3.23 7.06
CA VAL A 269 6.10 -3.26 7.40
C VAL A 269 5.87 -4.28 8.51
N GLU A 270 5.38 -3.81 9.67
CA GLU A 270 5.28 -4.63 10.88
C GLU A 270 3.88 -4.63 11.49
N ASN A 271 3.43 -5.79 11.93
CA ASN A 271 2.20 -5.97 12.71
C ASN A 271 0.94 -5.34 12.06
N CYS A 272 0.88 -5.31 10.75
CA CYS A 272 -0.31 -4.95 9.99
C CYS A 272 -1.14 -6.20 9.71
N ARG A 273 -2.46 -6.08 9.55
CA ARG A 273 -3.31 -7.22 9.22
C ARG A 273 -2.95 -7.80 7.84
N VAL A 274 -2.78 -6.95 6.84
CA VAL A 274 -2.13 -7.24 5.57
C VAL A 274 -0.89 -6.36 5.47
N GLY A 275 0.24 -6.92 5.07
CA GLY A 275 1.47 -6.13 5.00
C GLY A 275 1.44 -5.15 3.84
N ILE A 276 1.50 -5.65 2.60
CA ILE A 276 1.46 -4.86 1.37
C ILE A 276 0.34 -5.38 0.47
N ALA A 277 -0.52 -4.49 -0.03
CA ALA A 277 -1.65 -4.85 -0.89
C ALA A 277 -1.64 -4.07 -2.21
N ILE A 278 -1.56 -4.79 -3.32
CA ILE A 278 -1.70 -4.30 -4.68
C ILE A 278 -3.05 -4.83 -5.18
N VAL A 279 -4.13 -4.06 -4.98
CA VAL A 279 -5.50 -4.54 -5.14
C VAL A 279 -6.34 -3.62 -6.03
N PRO A 280 -7.47 -4.09 -6.59
CA PRO A 280 -8.25 -3.31 -7.52
C PRO A 280 -9.11 -2.25 -6.80
N SER A 281 -9.36 -1.15 -7.50
CA SER A 281 -10.34 -0.15 -7.12
C SER A 281 -11.77 -0.62 -7.43
N LYS A 282 -12.73 -0.06 -6.73
CA LYS A 282 -14.16 -0.30 -6.89
C LYS A 282 -14.69 0.18 -8.24
N ASP A 283 -15.79 -0.43 -8.66
CA ASP A 283 -16.64 0.08 -9.74
C ASP A 283 -17.48 1.25 -9.21
N GLU A 284 -17.46 2.36 -9.92
CA GLU A 284 -18.25 3.55 -9.60
C GLU A 284 -19.75 3.33 -9.69
N ALA A 285 -20.19 2.40 -10.54
CA ALA A 285 -21.61 2.04 -10.70
C ALA A 285 -22.07 0.97 -9.70
N ASN A 286 -21.12 0.20 -9.12
CA ASN A 286 -21.41 -0.89 -8.19
C ASN A 286 -20.32 -0.99 -7.12
N ALA A 287 -20.51 -0.33 -5.99
CA ALA A 287 -19.55 -0.36 -4.88
C ALA A 287 -19.29 -1.76 -4.29
N GLY A 288 -20.11 -2.76 -4.64
CA GLY A 288 -19.88 -4.18 -4.29
C GLY A 288 -18.84 -4.86 -5.19
N ALA A 289 -18.66 -4.37 -6.42
CA ALA A 289 -17.74 -4.94 -7.42
C ALA A 289 -16.39 -4.19 -7.50
N THR A 290 -15.42 -4.80 -8.14
CA THR A 290 -14.13 -4.19 -8.46
C THR A 290 -13.96 -4.11 -9.98
N LYS A 291 -13.34 -3.04 -10.50
CA LYS A 291 -13.28 -2.75 -11.93
C LYS A 291 -11.88 -2.44 -12.44
N TYR A 292 -11.12 -1.68 -11.70
CA TYR A 292 -9.81 -1.19 -12.14
C TYR A 292 -8.70 -1.90 -11.38
N ALA A 293 -8.01 -2.82 -12.05
CA ALA A 293 -6.87 -3.52 -11.46
C ALA A 293 -5.64 -2.60 -11.32
N PRO A 294 -4.75 -2.89 -10.38
CA PRO A 294 -3.42 -2.27 -10.37
C PRO A 294 -2.60 -2.75 -11.57
N LEU A 295 -1.87 -1.83 -12.20
CA LEU A 295 -1.09 -2.09 -13.41
C LEU A 295 0.38 -1.71 -13.20
N ASP A 296 1.29 -2.56 -13.71
CA ASP A 296 2.74 -2.31 -13.73
C ASP A 296 3.34 -1.97 -12.36
N CYS A 297 2.78 -2.57 -11.31
CA CYS A 297 3.22 -2.31 -9.94
C CYS A 297 4.42 -3.20 -9.56
N SER A 298 5.31 -2.69 -8.72
CA SER A 298 6.46 -3.42 -8.22
C SER A 298 6.57 -3.39 -6.70
N VAL A 299 6.81 -4.57 -6.11
CA VAL A 299 7.03 -4.75 -4.67
C VAL A 299 8.38 -5.41 -4.50
N ILE A 300 9.41 -4.63 -4.11
CA ILE A 300 10.80 -5.08 -4.21
C ILE A 300 11.57 -4.78 -2.92
N ASP A 301 12.35 -5.77 -2.45
CA ASP A 301 13.27 -5.66 -1.32
C ASP A 301 12.61 -5.21 0.00
N ASN A 302 11.30 -5.47 0.19
CA ASN A 302 10.62 -5.11 1.44
C ASN A 302 10.78 -6.21 2.50
N VAL A 303 10.77 -5.80 3.77
CA VAL A 303 10.65 -6.69 4.92
C VAL A 303 9.25 -6.54 5.49
N VAL A 304 8.47 -7.62 5.45
CA VAL A 304 7.09 -7.66 5.90
C VAL A 304 6.97 -8.71 7.00
N ARG A 305 6.68 -8.31 8.24
CA ARG A 305 6.65 -9.25 9.36
C ARG A 305 5.53 -8.98 10.33
N ARG A 306 5.02 -10.05 10.92
CA ARG A 306 4.00 -10.02 11.97
C ARG A 306 4.33 -11.02 13.05
N THR A 307 4.17 -10.63 14.30
CA THR A 307 4.40 -11.49 15.47
C THR A 307 3.11 -12.12 15.98
N THR A 308 1.96 -11.50 15.72
CA THR A 308 0.64 -11.99 16.11
C THR A 308 0.07 -12.95 15.08
N SER A 309 -0.64 -14.01 15.53
CA SER A 309 -1.43 -14.86 14.64
C SER A 309 -2.71 -14.14 14.18
N GLY A 310 -3.31 -14.65 13.11
CA GLY A 310 -4.59 -14.17 12.62
C GLY A 310 -4.68 -14.14 11.09
N PRO A 311 -5.85 -13.78 10.53
CA PRO A 311 -6.05 -13.70 9.08
C PRO A 311 -5.23 -12.57 8.47
N GLY A 312 -4.89 -12.72 7.19
CA GLY A 312 -4.18 -11.76 6.37
C GLY A 312 -2.90 -12.33 5.76
N SER A 313 -2.53 -11.79 4.62
CA SER A 313 -1.32 -12.16 3.88
C SER A 313 -0.24 -11.10 4.04
N GLY A 314 1.02 -11.50 3.88
CA GLY A 314 2.14 -10.56 3.91
C GLY A 314 2.12 -9.63 2.71
N ILE A 315 2.01 -10.19 1.51
CA ILE A 315 1.86 -9.44 0.26
C ILE A 315 0.66 -9.99 -0.50
N VAL A 316 -0.22 -9.10 -1.00
CA VAL A 316 -1.38 -9.47 -1.81
C VAL A 316 -1.31 -8.79 -3.16
N ILE A 317 -1.41 -9.56 -4.25
CA ILE A 317 -1.58 -9.04 -5.61
C ILE A 317 -2.91 -9.53 -6.15
N ARG A 318 -3.81 -8.61 -6.46
CA ARG A 318 -5.16 -8.91 -6.94
C ARG A 318 -5.57 -8.06 -8.13
N GLY A 319 -6.11 -8.69 -9.18
CA GLY A 319 -6.83 -8.03 -10.26
C GLY A 319 -8.28 -7.70 -9.93
N ALA A 320 -8.96 -7.05 -10.85
CA ALA A 320 -10.38 -6.74 -10.77
C ALA A 320 -11.25 -7.96 -11.13
N GLY A 321 -12.52 -7.90 -10.80
CA GLY A 321 -13.48 -8.99 -10.97
C GLY A 321 -13.69 -9.76 -9.67
N GLU A 322 -14.72 -10.61 -9.68
CA GLU A 322 -15.16 -11.35 -8.49
C GLU A 322 -15.20 -12.86 -8.71
N THR A 323 -15.34 -13.34 -9.93
CA THR A 323 -15.55 -14.75 -10.24
C THR A 323 -14.58 -15.30 -11.27
N VAL A 324 -14.46 -16.63 -11.34
CA VAL A 324 -13.70 -17.33 -12.39
C VAL A 324 -14.28 -16.99 -13.77
N GLY A 325 -13.40 -16.65 -14.73
CA GLY A 325 -13.82 -16.31 -16.10
C GLY A 325 -14.33 -14.87 -16.26
N ASP A 326 -14.36 -14.08 -15.21
CA ASP A 326 -14.71 -12.65 -15.29
C ASP A 326 -13.75 -11.92 -16.25
N PRO A 327 -14.25 -11.20 -17.26
CA PRO A 327 -13.42 -10.48 -18.23
C PRO A 327 -12.80 -9.19 -17.70
N ALA A 328 -12.93 -8.91 -16.40
CA ALA A 328 -12.42 -7.70 -15.78
C ALA A 328 -10.89 -7.57 -15.89
N GLU A 329 -10.39 -6.38 -15.62
CA GLU A 329 -8.98 -6.03 -15.74
C GLU A 329 -8.09 -6.85 -14.79
N ARG A 330 -6.96 -7.32 -15.26
CA ARG A 330 -6.02 -8.16 -14.51
C ARG A 330 -4.84 -7.35 -13.96
N ALA A 331 -4.44 -7.64 -12.73
CA ALA A 331 -3.21 -7.07 -12.18
C ALA A 331 -1.97 -7.68 -12.84
N ASN A 332 -0.93 -6.88 -13.00
CA ASN A 332 0.39 -7.30 -13.46
C ASN A 332 1.50 -6.62 -12.68
N GLY A 333 2.73 -7.02 -12.91
CA GLY A 333 3.91 -6.42 -12.28
C GLY A 333 4.90 -7.43 -11.74
N ILE A 334 5.63 -7.04 -10.68
CA ILE A 334 6.70 -7.88 -10.09
C ILE A 334 6.71 -7.83 -8.57
N VAL A 335 6.87 -9.00 -7.93
CA VAL A 335 7.12 -9.16 -6.49
C VAL A 335 8.50 -9.81 -6.34
N LEU A 336 9.49 -9.05 -5.91
CA LEU A 336 10.90 -9.45 -6.05
C LEU A 336 11.70 -9.23 -4.75
N ARG A 337 12.43 -10.25 -4.31
CA ARG A 337 13.36 -10.22 -3.17
C ARG A 337 12.78 -9.69 -1.85
N ASN A 338 11.50 -9.89 -1.61
CA ASN A 338 10.91 -9.53 -0.32
C ASN A 338 11.16 -10.63 0.72
N THR A 339 11.26 -10.22 1.99
CA THR A 339 11.25 -11.14 3.12
C THR A 339 9.91 -11.05 3.84
N VAL A 340 9.20 -12.17 3.98
CA VAL A 340 7.86 -12.21 4.58
C VAL A 340 7.77 -13.23 5.71
N THR A 341 7.38 -12.80 6.91
CA THR A 341 7.30 -13.64 8.11
C THR A 341 6.00 -13.45 8.87
N GLY A 342 5.43 -14.52 9.45
CA GLY A 342 4.32 -14.47 10.40
C GLY A 342 2.92 -14.33 9.78
N TYR A 343 2.75 -14.53 8.49
CA TYR A 343 1.47 -14.42 7.77
C TYR A 343 0.92 -15.78 7.30
N GLY A 344 -0.27 -15.77 6.72
CA GLY A 344 -0.83 -16.92 6.02
C GLY A 344 -1.66 -17.87 6.89
N ASP A 345 -2.22 -17.44 8.00
CA ASP A 345 -3.05 -18.27 8.88
C ASP A 345 -4.46 -18.52 8.34
N GLY A 346 -5.05 -17.54 7.68
CA GLY A 346 -6.38 -17.64 7.10
C GLY A 346 -6.46 -18.67 5.99
N ASP A 347 -7.66 -19.12 5.66
CA ASP A 347 -7.85 -20.23 4.71
C ASP A 347 -7.34 -19.93 3.28
N ARG A 348 -7.32 -18.67 2.89
CA ARG A 348 -6.84 -18.23 1.57
C ARG A 348 -5.49 -17.51 1.61
N ASP A 349 -4.99 -17.19 2.79
CA ASP A 349 -3.79 -16.39 2.97
C ASP A 349 -2.50 -17.14 2.62
N GLY A 350 -1.46 -16.38 2.40
CA GLY A 350 -0.09 -16.86 2.21
C GLY A 350 0.91 -15.78 2.65
N ALA A 351 2.18 -16.09 2.69
CA ALA A 351 3.20 -15.04 2.75
C ALA A 351 3.03 -14.11 1.55
N VAL A 352 2.82 -14.67 0.35
CA VAL A 352 2.39 -13.96 -0.85
C VAL A 352 1.11 -14.60 -1.38
N LEU A 353 0.03 -13.83 -1.50
CA LEU A 353 -1.25 -14.25 -2.09
C LEU A 353 -1.44 -13.59 -3.45
N VAL A 354 -1.75 -14.41 -4.46
CA VAL A 354 -1.89 -13.95 -5.85
C VAL A 354 -3.18 -14.48 -6.44
N TYR A 355 -3.98 -13.59 -7.06
CA TYR A 355 -5.14 -14.00 -7.85
C TYR A 355 -5.62 -12.91 -8.81
N LEU A 356 -6.27 -13.34 -9.90
CA LEU A 356 -6.75 -12.44 -10.93
C LEU A 356 -5.62 -11.66 -11.61
N THR A 357 -4.49 -12.29 -11.85
CA THR A 357 -3.32 -11.64 -12.43
C THR A 357 -3.07 -12.09 -13.87
N ARG A 358 -2.34 -11.28 -14.60
CA ARG A 358 -1.81 -11.61 -15.91
C ARG A 358 -0.35 -11.18 -16.00
N HIS A 359 0.51 -12.11 -16.42
CA HIS A 359 1.93 -11.81 -16.60
C HIS A 359 2.63 -11.32 -15.32
N LEU A 360 2.24 -11.81 -14.14
CA LEU A 360 2.88 -11.47 -12.88
C LEU A 360 4.14 -12.32 -12.66
N ILE A 361 5.21 -11.68 -12.19
CA ILE A 361 6.45 -12.35 -11.76
C ILE A 361 6.55 -12.26 -10.25
N VAL A 362 6.71 -13.41 -9.60
CA VAL A 362 7.00 -13.52 -8.16
C VAL A 362 8.35 -14.22 -8.01
N ALA A 363 9.41 -13.46 -7.68
CA ALA A 363 10.76 -13.96 -7.83
C ALA A 363 11.63 -13.71 -6.58
N HIS A 364 12.44 -14.72 -6.25
CA HIS A 364 13.48 -14.65 -5.22
C HIS A 364 13.00 -14.12 -3.86
N ASN A 365 11.73 -14.29 -3.54
CA ASN A 365 11.22 -13.91 -2.23
C ASN A 365 11.60 -14.97 -1.19
N HIS A 366 11.81 -14.53 0.05
CA HIS A 366 12.18 -15.36 1.16
C HIS A 366 11.08 -15.36 2.23
N CYS A 367 10.58 -16.54 2.58
CA CYS A 367 9.59 -16.75 3.63
C CYS A 367 10.23 -17.61 4.74
N PRO A 368 11.00 -17.02 5.66
CA PRO A 368 11.91 -17.78 6.55
C PRO A 368 11.22 -18.46 7.73
N GLY A 369 9.93 -18.31 7.90
CA GLY A 369 9.20 -18.97 8.98
C GLY A 369 7.99 -18.20 9.49
N GLY A 370 7.25 -18.82 10.41
CA GLY A 370 6.04 -18.23 10.97
C GLY A 370 4.86 -18.13 10.00
N VAL A 371 5.00 -18.60 8.77
CA VAL A 371 3.91 -18.65 7.77
C VAL A 371 3.36 -20.07 7.68
N ARG A 372 2.08 -20.23 7.41
CA ARG A 372 1.45 -21.53 7.16
C ARG A 372 1.51 -21.92 5.68
N ARG A 373 1.40 -20.93 4.81
CA ARG A 373 1.59 -21.07 3.36
C ARG A 373 2.61 -20.07 2.88
N GLY A 374 3.54 -20.51 2.06
CA GLY A 374 4.51 -19.64 1.40
C GLY A 374 3.82 -18.81 0.32
N LEU A 375 3.69 -19.36 -0.88
CA LEU A 375 2.99 -18.71 -1.98
C LEU A 375 1.59 -19.32 -2.13
N SER A 376 0.55 -18.50 -2.18
CA SER A 376 -0.83 -18.92 -2.38
C SER A 376 -1.32 -18.40 -3.74
N LEU A 377 -1.52 -19.33 -4.69
CA LEU A 377 -2.19 -19.05 -5.95
C LEU A 377 -3.67 -19.35 -5.75
N TYR A 378 -4.47 -18.30 -5.55
CA TYR A 378 -5.86 -18.56 -5.29
C TYR A 378 -6.55 -19.03 -6.55
N HIS A 379 -6.85 -18.18 -7.49
CA HIS A 379 -7.34 -18.63 -8.77
C HIS A 379 -7.00 -17.63 -9.86
N SER A 380 -7.00 -18.16 -11.09
CA SER A 380 -7.12 -17.33 -12.26
C SER A 380 -5.95 -16.42 -12.49
N ASN A 381 -4.80 -16.99 -12.32
CA ASN A 381 -3.53 -16.37 -12.63
C ASN A 381 -3.06 -16.93 -13.99
N ASP A 382 -2.90 -16.06 -14.98
CA ASP A 382 -2.52 -16.46 -16.30
C ASP A 382 -1.14 -15.97 -16.69
N GLY A 383 -0.26 -16.92 -17.02
CA GLY A 383 1.15 -16.69 -17.28
C GLY A 383 1.91 -16.19 -16.07
N ILE A 384 1.52 -16.67 -14.90
CA ILE A 384 2.31 -16.39 -13.70
C ILE A 384 3.68 -17.08 -13.80
N THR A 385 4.71 -16.39 -13.31
CA THR A 385 6.05 -16.97 -13.17
C THR A 385 6.47 -16.87 -11.70
N LEU A 386 6.59 -18.01 -11.04
CA LEU A 386 7.17 -18.12 -9.71
C LEU A 386 8.60 -18.65 -9.85
N VAL A 387 9.62 -17.84 -9.54
CA VAL A 387 11.01 -18.25 -9.78
C VAL A 387 11.91 -18.00 -8.56
N GLY A 388 12.68 -19.02 -8.19
CA GLY A 388 13.73 -18.92 -7.18
C GLY A 388 13.26 -18.49 -5.79
N ASN A 389 11.97 -18.67 -5.46
CA ASN A 389 11.48 -18.32 -4.14
C ASN A 389 11.90 -19.37 -3.11
N ARG A 390 12.24 -18.90 -1.90
CA ARG A 390 12.70 -19.74 -0.79
C ARG A 390 11.68 -19.70 0.34
N ILE A 391 11.17 -20.87 0.72
CA ILE A 391 10.21 -21.02 1.81
C ILE A 391 10.85 -21.92 2.88
N ALA A 392 10.82 -21.50 4.14
CA ALA A 392 11.39 -22.27 5.24
C ALA A 392 10.50 -22.19 6.49
N GLY A 393 10.66 -23.13 7.41
CA GLY A 393 10.05 -23.09 8.74
C GLY A 393 8.55 -22.83 8.74
N LEU A 394 7.79 -23.52 7.89
CA LEU A 394 6.34 -23.34 7.80
C LEU A 394 5.69 -23.65 9.14
N ARG A 395 4.90 -22.70 9.65
CA ARG A 395 4.14 -22.87 10.88
C ARG A 395 2.94 -23.79 10.65
N ARG A 396 2.73 -24.70 11.60
CA ARG A 396 1.54 -25.53 11.62
C ARG A 396 0.56 -25.02 12.67
N GLN A 397 -0.72 -25.11 12.36
CA GLN A 397 -1.79 -24.74 13.26
C GLN A 397 -2.75 -25.93 13.39
N GLY A 398 -2.62 -26.68 14.48
CA GLY A 398 -3.40 -27.88 14.70
C GLY A 398 -3.19 -28.95 13.61
N THR A 399 -4.28 -29.48 13.06
CA THR A 399 -4.29 -30.46 11.96
C THR A 399 -4.20 -29.81 10.56
N ALA A 400 -4.05 -28.50 10.49
CA ALA A 400 -4.05 -27.80 9.23
C ALA A 400 -2.80 -28.09 8.39
N THR A 401 -3.01 -28.29 7.10
CA THR A 401 -1.96 -28.59 6.12
C THR A 401 -1.04 -27.38 5.91
N SER A 402 0.26 -27.58 5.97
CA SER A 402 1.27 -26.59 5.63
C SER A 402 1.78 -26.81 4.20
N VAL A 403 1.91 -25.75 3.41
CA VAL A 403 2.22 -25.83 1.98
C VAL A 403 3.22 -24.76 1.57
N ALA A 404 4.24 -25.12 0.82
CA ALA A 404 5.17 -24.13 0.29
C ALA A 404 4.53 -23.33 -0.87
N ILE A 405 3.91 -24.01 -1.85
CA ILE A 405 3.13 -23.37 -2.91
C ILE A 405 1.75 -24.01 -2.97
N ASP A 406 0.72 -23.29 -2.51
CA ASP A 406 -0.68 -23.76 -2.46
C ASP A 406 -1.49 -23.21 -3.65
N VAL A 407 -1.83 -24.09 -4.60
CA VAL A 407 -2.69 -23.78 -5.75
C VAL A 407 -4.13 -24.09 -5.34
N ARG A 408 -4.85 -23.08 -4.88
CA ARG A 408 -6.07 -23.21 -4.09
C ARG A 408 -7.33 -23.46 -4.91
N ALA A 409 -7.42 -22.85 -6.09
CA ALA A 409 -8.60 -22.95 -6.93
C ALA A 409 -8.22 -23.10 -8.40
N THR A 410 -9.11 -22.76 -9.34
CA THR A 410 -9.00 -23.10 -10.74
C THR A 410 -8.27 -22.07 -11.60
N GLU A 411 -7.91 -22.43 -12.82
CA GLU A 411 -7.40 -21.55 -13.88
C GLU A 411 -6.08 -20.83 -13.52
N ASN A 412 -5.18 -21.48 -12.81
CA ASN A 412 -3.82 -21.02 -12.68
C ASN A 412 -2.97 -21.63 -13.78
N ARG A 413 -2.29 -20.78 -14.56
CA ARG A 413 -1.44 -21.18 -15.68
C ARG A 413 -0.10 -20.48 -15.63
N GLY A 414 0.99 -21.20 -15.86
CA GLY A 414 2.32 -20.60 -15.87
C GLY A 414 3.44 -21.54 -15.43
N HIS A 415 4.49 -20.95 -14.84
CA HIS A 415 5.72 -21.65 -14.57
C HIS A 415 6.16 -21.49 -13.11
N LEU A 416 6.61 -22.58 -12.51
CA LEU A 416 7.25 -22.67 -11.20
C LEU A 416 8.69 -23.14 -11.42
N VAL A 417 9.68 -22.27 -11.27
CA VAL A 417 11.07 -22.55 -11.66
C VAL A 417 12.03 -22.33 -10.50
N GLY A 418 12.80 -23.33 -10.14
CA GLY A 418 13.86 -23.22 -9.14
C GLY A 418 13.39 -22.76 -7.75
N ASN A 419 12.11 -22.95 -7.42
CA ASN A 419 11.61 -22.64 -6.07
C ASN A 419 12.04 -23.74 -5.09
N ARG A 420 12.25 -23.35 -3.84
CA ARG A 420 12.81 -24.26 -2.84
C ARG A 420 12.03 -24.22 -1.52
N TYR A 421 11.77 -25.39 -0.95
CA TYR A 421 11.37 -25.54 0.45
C TYR A 421 12.57 -26.02 1.29
N GLU A 422 12.94 -25.27 2.31
CA GLU A 422 14.16 -25.50 3.12
C GLU A 422 13.91 -26.25 4.43
N GLY A 423 12.72 -26.85 4.60
CA GLY A 423 12.37 -27.64 5.77
C GLY A 423 11.71 -26.85 6.89
N SER A 424 11.22 -27.60 7.87
CA SER A 424 10.57 -27.10 9.09
C SER A 424 11.15 -27.82 10.29
N VAL A 425 11.17 -27.15 11.44
CA VAL A 425 11.46 -27.77 12.74
C VAL A 425 10.23 -28.43 13.35
N GLU A 426 9.03 -28.18 12.80
CA GLU A 426 7.77 -28.73 13.29
C GLU A 426 7.46 -30.08 12.64
N SER A 427 7.01 -31.06 13.46
CA SER A 427 6.57 -32.36 12.97
C SER A 427 5.24 -32.27 12.22
N GLY A 428 5.10 -33.02 11.14
CA GLY A 428 3.86 -33.26 10.40
C GLY A 428 3.96 -33.00 8.90
N ALA A 429 2.85 -33.25 8.17
CA ALA A 429 2.83 -33.19 6.72
C ALA A 429 3.01 -31.78 6.17
N VAL A 430 4.02 -31.61 5.34
CA VAL A 430 4.27 -30.42 4.54
C VAL A 430 4.30 -30.80 3.07
N TYR A 431 3.59 -30.02 2.26
CA TYR A 431 3.59 -30.21 0.81
C TYR A 431 4.48 -29.15 0.15
N GLY A 432 5.28 -29.58 -0.81
CA GLY A 432 6.00 -28.65 -1.69
C GLY A 432 5.04 -27.86 -2.58
N VAL A 433 4.34 -28.55 -3.47
CA VAL A 433 3.23 -28.00 -4.27
C VAL A 433 1.95 -28.79 -3.98
N LEU A 434 0.87 -28.10 -3.66
CA LEU A 434 -0.44 -28.71 -3.48
C LEU A 434 -1.46 -28.04 -4.40
N CYS A 435 -1.86 -28.76 -5.46
CA CYS A 435 -2.87 -28.33 -6.42
C CYS A 435 -4.11 -29.21 -6.28
N ARG A 436 -5.20 -28.68 -5.70
CA ARG A 436 -6.39 -29.49 -5.36
C ARG A 436 -7.48 -29.47 -6.41
N GLN A 437 -7.49 -28.45 -7.26
CA GLN A 437 -8.61 -28.18 -8.15
C GLN A 437 -8.27 -28.47 -9.61
N THR A 438 -9.31 -28.64 -10.41
CA THR A 438 -9.23 -28.83 -11.86
C THR A 438 -8.83 -27.56 -12.61
N ALA A 439 -8.63 -27.66 -13.93
CA ALA A 439 -8.35 -26.54 -14.82
C ALA A 439 -7.12 -25.69 -14.45
N ASN A 440 -6.15 -26.26 -13.77
CA ASN A 440 -4.83 -25.67 -13.58
C ASN A 440 -3.85 -26.28 -14.59
N ASP A 441 -2.97 -25.46 -15.18
CA ASP A 441 -1.94 -25.89 -16.13
C ASP A 441 -0.61 -25.21 -15.76
N LEU A 442 0.23 -25.92 -15.02
CA LEU A 442 1.48 -25.40 -14.47
C LEU A 442 2.66 -26.27 -14.92
N VAL A 443 3.74 -25.63 -15.31
CA VAL A 443 5.02 -26.27 -15.62
C VAL A 443 5.98 -26.06 -14.46
N LEU A 444 6.45 -27.14 -13.87
CA LEU A 444 7.38 -27.15 -12.76
C LEU A 444 8.77 -27.54 -13.27
N VAL A 445 9.76 -26.65 -13.10
CA VAL A 445 11.14 -26.87 -13.58
C VAL A 445 12.10 -26.67 -12.42
N ASP A 446 12.98 -27.64 -12.19
CA ASP A 446 14.11 -27.57 -11.25
C ASP A 446 13.76 -27.07 -9.83
N ASN A 447 12.55 -27.38 -9.34
CA ASN A 447 12.15 -27.00 -7.99
C ASN A 447 12.68 -28.03 -6.97
N ASP A 448 13.14 -27.56 -5.82
CA ASP A 448 13.65 -28.40 -4.73
C ASP A 448 12.62 -28.52 -3.60
N TRP A 449 11.99 -29.67 -3.51
CA TRP A 449 11.01 -30.03 -2.47
C TRP A 449 11.52 -31.16 -1.56
N ALA A 450 12.81 -31.48 -1.56
CA ALA A 450 13.37 -32.61 -0.82
C ALA A 450 13.08 -32.56 0.70
N ALA A 451 12.93 -31.38 1.26
CA ALA A 451 12.58 -31.19 2.66
C ALA A 451 11.06 -31.30 2.96
N ALA A 452 10.20 -31.46 1.95
CA ALA A 452 8.76 -31.63 2.13
C ALA A 452 8.42 -33.11 2.40
N THR A 453 7.35 -33.35 3.17
CA THR A 453 6.80 -34.71 3.37
C THR A 453 6.27 -35.29 2.06
N THR A 454 5.71 -34.45 1.22
CA THR A 454 5.24 -34.79 -0.12
C THR A 454 5.61 -33.65 -1.09
N ALA A 455 6.39 -33.99 -2.11
CA ALA A 455 6.91 -32.98 -3.04
C ALA A 455 5.79 -32.27 -3.82
N VAL A 456 4.95 -33.03 -4.52
CA VAL A 456 3.88 -32.51 -5.38
C VAL A 456 2.61 -33.35 -5.25
N VAL A 457 1.47 -32.69 -5.10
CA VAL A 457 0.15 -33.31 -5.15
C VAL A 457 -0.70 -32.61 -6.21
N ALA A 458 -1.22 -33.36 -7.16
CA ALA A 458 -2.16 -32.91 -8.16
C ALA A 458 -3.53 -33.55 -7.92
N GLY A 459 -4.59 -32.74 -7.83
CA GLY A 459 -5.97 -33.19 -7.85
C GLY A 459 -6.41 -33.65 -9.24
N ALA A 460 -7.53 -34.34 -9.31
CA ALA A 460 -8.07 -34.83 -10.57
C ALA A 460 -8.32 -33.66 -11.55
N GLY A 461 -7.79 -33.79 -12.79
CA GLY A 461 -7.93 -32.78 -13.83
C GLY A 461 -7.01 -31.56 -13.75
N ALA A 462 -6.07 -31.50 -12.80
CA ALA A 462 -4.96 -30.58 -12.84
C ALA A 462 -3.84 -31.12 -13.72
N VAL A 463 -3.26 -30.27 -14.55
CA VAL A 463 -2.11 -30.61 -15.39
C VAL A 463 -0.85 -30.00 -14.78
N LEU A 464 -0.05 -30.83 -14.14
CA LEU A 464 1.26 -30.44 -13.60
C LEU A 464 2.34 -31.16 -14.41
N ARG A 465 3.09 -30.41 -15.21
CA ARG A 465 4.20 -30.93 -16.03
C ARG A 465 5.52 -30.71 -15.30
N VAL A 466 6.04 -31.76 -14.69
CA VAL A 466 7.34 -31.72 -14.01
C VAL A 466 8.43 -31.97 -15.05
N ARG A 467 9.44 -31.11 -15.09
CA ARG A 467 10.64 -31.25 -15.91
C ARG A 467 11.85 -31.11 -15.00
N GLU A 468 12.76 -32.08 -15.11
CA GLU A 468 14.10 -32.01 -14.53
C GLU A 468 15.02 -31.50 -15.63
N GLY A 469 15.89 -30.53 -15.28
CA GLY A 469 16.84 -29.93 -16.21
C GLY A 469 18.08 -30.79 -16.41
#